data_5467a7fcf0c3c9b85b01910319cfff6a
#
_entry.id   5467a7fcf0c3c9b85b01910319cfff6a
#
_cell.length_a   1.000
_cell.length_b   1.000
_cell.length_c   1.000
_cell.angle_alpha   90.00
_cell.angle_beta   90.00
_cell.angle_gamma   90.00
#
_symmetry.space_group_name_H-M   'P 1'
#
loop_
_entity.id
_entity.type
_entity.pdbx_description
1 polymer ?
#
loop_
_entity_poly.entity_id
_entity_poly.type
_entity_poly.pdbx_seq_one_letter_code
_entity_poly.pdbx_strand_id
1 'polypeptide(L)'
;MPDIIVVEDNEEIGGILCDYLKKENYTVALAPNGSKALDIFERYGAKLVVLDLMLPGDTDGFTVCSKIRETSNAHILIASAKTDKDSKLKGLNIGADDYIEKPYDIDILLAKINGTFKRKYAQDEIVEGDLVLNCATKTLTRAGRQIEVTAKEFDLLKLFIENKNVTLRKEYLFSSIWGSDSESEMQTLTVHIKWLREKIEKDTKKPEHILTVWGVGYRFE
;
A
#
# COMPACT_ATOMS: atom_id res chain seq x y z
N MET A 1 -1.54 8.66 -5.34
CA MET A 1 -0.52 7.69 -5.80
C MET A 1 -1.26 6.53 -6.45
N PRO A 2 -1.04 6.21 -7.72
CA PRO A 2 -1.60 5.01 -8.32
C PRO A 2 -1.00 3.75 -7.67
N ASP A 3 -1.78 2.67 -7.58
CA ASP A 3 -1.24 1.38 -7.16
C ASP A 3 -0.32 0.81 -8.24
N ILE A 4 -0.72 0.96 -9.51
CA ILE A 4 -0.03 0.38 -10.66
C ILE A 4 0.18 1.44 -11.74
N ILE A 5 1.39 1.50 -12.29
CA ILE A 5 1.67 2.18 -13.56
C ILE A 5 1.82 1.09 -14.64
N VAL A 6 1.04 1.20 -15.71
CA VAL A 6 1.18 0.40 -16.91
C VAL A 6 1.96 1.20 -17.94
N VAL A 7 3.09 0.68 -18.41
CA VAL A 7 3.93 1.31 -19.44
C VAL A 7 3.83 0.47 -20.70
N GLU A 8 3.04 0.95 -21.67
CA GLU A 8 2.67 0.26 -22.89
C GLU A 8 2.43 1.30 -23.97
N ASP A 9 3.09 1.16 -25.11
CA ASP A 9 2.97 2.11 -26.24
C ASP A 9 1.72 1.88 -27.08
N ASN A 10 1.21 0.64 -27.10
CA ASN A 10 -0.06 0.34 -27.74
C ASN A 10 -1.21 0.74 -26.82
N GLU A 11 -1.90 1.84 -27.16
CA GLU A 11 -3.00 2.40 -26.35
C GLU A 11 -4.17 1.41 -26.18
N GLU A 12 -4.45 0.56 -27.16
CA GLU A 12 -5.51 -0.44 -27.07
C GLU A 12 -5.15 -1.53 -26.05
N ILE A 13 -3.95 -2.10 -26.13
CA ILE A 13 -3.45 -3.12 -25.20
C ILE A 13 -3.35 -2.53 -23.79
N GLY A 14 -2.75 -1.34 -23.66
CA GLY A 14 -2.61 -0.65 -22.39
C GLY A 14 -3.96 -0.30 -21.77
N GLY A 15 -4.92 0.15 -22.57
CA GLY A 15 -6.29 0.45 -22.14
C GLY A 15 -7.03 -0.79 -21.62
N ILE A 16 -6.98 -1.89 -22.37
CA ILE A 16 -7.58 -3.17 -21.97
C ILE A 16 -6.99 -3.63 -20.62
N LEU A 17 -5.66 -3.61 -20.48
CA LEU A 17 -5.00 -4.01 -19.25
C LEU A 17 -5.41 -3.11 -18.07
N CYS A 18 -5.46 -1.80 -18.28
CA CYS A 18 -5.92 -0.86 -17.26
C CYS A 18 -7.36 -1.15 -16.81
N ASP A 19 -8.25 -1.53 -17.74
CA ASP A 19 -9.64 -1.83 -17.41
C ASP A 19 -9.78 -3.13 -16.60
N TYR A 20 -8.97 -4.16 -16.91
CA TYR A 20 -8.93 -5.37 -16.09
C TYR A 20 -8.41 -5.07 -14.68
N LEU A 21 -7.32 -4.31 -14.56
CA LEU A 21 -6.75 -3.92 -13.25
C LEU A 21 -7.72 -3.06 -12.42
N LYS A 22 -8.46 -2.16 -13.04
CA LYS A 22 -9.50 -1.36 -12.36
C LYS A 22 -10.66 -2.23 -11.86
N LYS A 23 -11.05 -3.29 -12.59
CA LYS A 23 -12.06 -4.26 -12.12
C LYS A 23 -11.60 -5.02 -10.89
N GLU A 24 -10.29 -5.23 -10.73
CA GLU A 24 -9.66 -5.77 -9.52
C GLU A 24 -9.48 -4.72 -8.42
N ASN A 25 -10.09 -3.54 -8.53
CA ASN A 25 -10.05 -2.41 -7.59
C ASN A 25 -8.68 -1.73 -7.43
N TYR A 26 -7.77 -1.87 -8.40
CA TYR A 26 -6.51 -1.11 -8.41
C TYR A 26 -6.71 0.29 -8.99
N THR A 27 -6.00 1.27 -8.42
CA THR A 27 -5.83 2.58 -9.05
C THR A 27 -4.68 2.50 -10.06
N VAL A 28 -4.95 2.83 -11.34
CA VAL A 28 -4.01 2.59 -12.43
C VAL A 28 -3.74 3.86 -13.22
N ALA A 29 -2.46 4.10 -13.56
CA ALA A 29 -2.04 5.10 -14.51
C ALA A 29 -1.43 4.43 -15.74
N LEU A 30 -1.76 4.92 -16.96
CA LEU A 30 -1.18 4.46 -18.22
C LEU A 30 -0.12 5.48 -18.68
N ALA A 31 1.03 4.96 -19.08
CA ALA A 31 2.13 5.71 -19.69
C ALA A 31 2.46 5.15 -21.08
N PRO A 32 2.32 5.92 -22.17
CA PRO A 32 2.53 5.44 -23.53
C PRO A 32 4.01 5.36 -23.94
N ASN A 33 4.93 5.79 -23.11
CA ASN A 33 6.38 5.74 -23.35
C ASN A 33 7.17 5.87 -22.04
N GLY A 34 8.48 5.61 -22.13
CA GLY A 34 9.36 5.63 -20.96
C GLY A 34 9.47 6.97 -20.27
N SER A 35 9.55 8.08 -21.01
CA SER A 35 9.64 9.43 -20.43
C SER A 35 8.39 9.76 -19.61
N LYS A 36 7.20 9.43 -20.12
CA LYS A 36 5.94 9.65 -19.41
C LYS A 36 5.82 8.75 -18.18
N ALA A 37 6.32 7.51 -18.25
CA ALA A 37 6.37 6.60 -17.12
C ALA A 37 7.21 7.18 -15.98
N LEU A 38 8.38 7.72 -16.29
CA LEU A 38 9.24 8.35 -15.30
C LEU A 38 8.62 9.63 -14.71
N ASP A 39 8.01 10.49 -15.54
CA ASP A 39 7.29 11.68 -15.07
C ASP A 39 6.18 11.34 -14.07
N ILE A 40 5.37 10.30 -14.37
CA ILE A 40 4.29 9.85 -13.48
C ILE A 40 4.89 9.26 -12.19
N PHE A 41 5.93 8.44 -12.32
CA PHE A 41 6.55 7.80 -11.19
C PHE A 41 7.22 8.81 -10.24
N GLU A 42 7.92 9.81 -10.77
CA GLU A 42 8.58 10.85 -9.99
C GLU A 42 7.56 11.71 -9.21
N ARG A 43 6.42 12.04 -9.84
CA ARG A 43 5.39 12.89 -9.20
C ARG A 43 4.56 12.15 -8.17
N TYR A 44 4.20 10.90 -8.45
CA TYR A 44 3.17 10.20 -7.67
C TYR A 44 3.67 8.92 -7.02
N GLY A 45 4.76 8.34 -7.50
CA GLY A 45 5.18 6.98 -7.14
C GLY A 45 4.19 5.92 -7.66
N ALA A 46 4.50 4.65 -7.39
CA ALA A 46 3.60 3.52 -7.55
C ALA A 46 4.09 2.35 -6.70
N LYS A 47 3.19 1.42 -6.36
CA LYS A 47 3.55 0.16 -5.71
C LYS A 47 4.11 -0.86 -6.70
N LEU A 48 3.56 -0.89 -7.92
CA LEU A 48 3.94 -1.81 -8.97
C LEU A 48 3.99 -1.11 -10.33
N VAL A 49 4.93 -1.51 -11.17
CA VAL A 49 5.05 -1.06 -12.56
C VAL A 49 5.01 -2.28 -13.46
N VAL A 50 4.02 -2.34 -14.37
CA VAL A 50 4.01 -3.28 -15.51
C VAL A 50 4.71 -2.57 -16.66
N LEU A 51 5.83 -3.10 -17.12
CA LEU A 51 6.76 -2.38 -17.99
C LEU A 51 7.06 -3.16 -19.28
N ASP A 52 6.68 -2.60 -20.42
CA ASP A 52 7.24 -3.09 -21.68
C ASP A 52 8.68 -2.59 -21.86
N LEU A 53 9.51 -3.46 -22.44
CA LEU A 53 10.90 -3.12 -22.79
C LEU A 53 10.99 -2.40 -24.14
N MET A 54 10.02 -2.67 -25.04
CA MET A 54 10.03 -2.16 -26.41
C MET A 54 9.19 -0.88 -26.50
N LEU A 55 9.70 0.19 -25.90
CA LEU A 55 9.03 1.49 -25.89
C LEU A 55 9.60 2.42 -26.96
N PRO A 56 8.76 3.27 -27.58
CA PRO A 56 9.22 4.29 -28.53
C PRO A 56 9.94 5.45 -27.84
N GLY A 57 10.81 6.14 -28.59
CA GLY A 57 11.55 7.31 -28.14
C GLY A 57 12.91 6.98 -27.53
N ASP A 58 13.50 7.98 -26.87
CA ASP A 58 14.89 7.92 -26.36
C ASP A 58 15.02 7.18 -25.01
N THR A 59 13.90 6.81 -24.39
CA THR A 59 13.86 6.14 -23.08
C THR A 59 13.24 4.76 -23.21
N ASP A 60 14.07 3.74 -23.36
CA ASP A 60 13.63 2.34 -23.43
C ASP A 60 13.22 1.80 -22.05
N GLY A 61 12.58 0.62 -22.02
CA GLY A 61 12.11 0.01 -20.79
C GLY A 61 13.24 -0.38 -19.83
N PHE A 62 14.43 -0.72 -20.31
CA PHE A 62 15.58 -1.00 -19.44
C PHE A 62 16.02 0.28 -18.69
N THR A 63 16.04 1.41 -19.38
CA THR A 63 16.33 2.71 -18.78
C THR A 63 15.29 3.11 -17.75
N VAL A 64 13.99 2.88 -18.02
CA VAL A 64 12.91 3.09 -17.06
C VAL A 64 13.11 2.25 -15.81
N CYS A 65 13.39 0.94 -15.98
CA CYS A 65 13.63 0.02 -14.89
C CYS A 65 14.79 0.49 -13.99
N SER A 66 15.93 0.84 -14.59
CA SER A 66 17.11 1.32 -13.86
C SER A 66 16.80 2.58 -13.05
N LYS A 67 16.21 3.59 -13.68
CA LYS A 67 15.89 4.87 -13.01
C LYS A 67 14.90 4.72 -11.87
N ILE A 68 13.88 3.89 -12.02
CA ILE A 68 12.95 3.60 -10.92
C ILE A 68 13.67 2.92 -9.77
N ARG A 69 14.57 1.97 -10.09
CA ARG A 69 15.29 1.21 -9.06
C ARG A 69 16.29 2.04 -8.28
N GLU A 70 16.86 3.09 -8.87
CA GLU A 70 17.77 4.03 -8.18
C GLU A 70 17.08 4.74 -6.99
N THR A 71 15.78 4.96 -7.07
CA THR A 71 15.03 5.76 -6.10
C THR A 71 13.95 5.01 -5.34
N SER A 72 13.61 3.76 -5.75
CA SER A 72 12.45 3.07 -5.21
C SER A 72 12.58 1.54 -5.23
N ASN A 73 11.90 0.91 -4.25
CA ASN A 73 11.68 -0.53 -4.17
C ASN A 73 10.28 -0.93 -4.71
N ALA A 74 9.67 -0.12 -5.57
CA ALA A 74 8.44 -0.49 -6.26
C ALA A 74 8.64 -1.81 -7.01
N HIS A 75 7.60 -2.66 -7.05
CA HIS A 75 7.71 -3.93 -7.77
C HIS A 75 7.68 -3.69 -9.28
N ILE A 76 8.69 -4.16 -10.00
CA ILE A 76 8.77 -4.02 -11.46
C ILE A 76 8.55 -5.38 -12.09
N LEU A 77 7.41 -5.53 -12.79
CA LEU A 77 7.07 -6.68 -13.61
C LEU A 77 7.28 -6.31 -15.08
N ILE A 78 8.29 -6.88 -15.71
CA ILE A 78 8.52 -6.70 -17.15
C ILE A 78 7.54 -7.56 -17.94
N ALA A 79 6.84 -6.96 -18.88
CA ALA A 79 5.94 -7.63 -19.84
C ALA A 79 6.40 -7.33 -21.25
N SER A 80 7.13 -8.24 -21.89
CA SER A 80 7.77 -7.96 -23.18
C SER A 80 7.76 -9.13 -24.15
N ALA A 81 7.79 -8.82 -25.46
CA ALA A 81 7.96 -9.80 -26.52
C ALA A 81 9.42 -10.30 -26.66
N LYS A 82 10.39 -9.68 -25.98
CA LYS A 82 11.77 -10.16 -25.93
C LYS A 82 11.85 -11.43 -25.10
N THR A 83 11.93 -12.57 -25.75
CA THR A 83 11.93 -13.90 -25.10
C THR A 83 13.34 -14.48 -24.95
N ASP A 84 14.36 -13.82 -25.55
CA ASP A 84 15.72 -14.28 -25.46
C ASP A 84 16.27 -14.24 -24.03
N LYS A 85 17.12 -15.21 -23.72
CA LYS A 85 17.69 -15.38 -22.37
C LYS A 85 18.45 -14.15 -21.91
N ASP A 86 19.15 -13.47 -22.82
CA ASP A 86 20.03 -12.35 -22.47
C ASP A 86 19.20 -11.11 -22.09
N SER A 87 18.09 -10.83 -22.78
CA SER A 87 17.16 -9.76 -22.44
C SER A 87 16.49 -9.99 -21.08
N LYS A 88 16.07 -11.24 -20.79
CA LYS A 88 15.50 -11.60 -19.48
C LYS A 88 16.52 -11.43 -18.35
N LEU A 89 17.72 -11.98 -18.53
CA LEU A 89 18.79 -11.84 -17.53
C LEU A 89 19.17 -10.37 -17.33
N LYS A 90 19.25 -9.58 -18.39
CA LYS A 90 19.51 -8.15 -18.31
C LYS A 90 18.43 -7.43 -17.49
N GLY A 91 17.15 -7.68 -17.77
CA GLY A 91 16.04 -7.06 -17.01
C GLY A 91 16.10 -7.38 -15.52
N LEU A 92 16.30 -8.65 -15.17
CA LEU A 92 16.40 -9.08 -13.77
C LEU A 92 17.65 -8.51 -13.08
N ASN A 93 18.80 -8.48 -13.76
CA ASN A 93 20.05 -7.92 -13.22
C ASN A 93 19.98 -6.39 -12.99
N ILE A 94 19.21 -5.67 -13.79
CA ILE A 94 18.96 -4.22 -13.61
C ILE A 94 18.04 -3.95 -12.40
N GLY A 95 17.31 -4.99 -11.96
CA GLY A 95 16.50 -4.90 -10.74
C GLY A 95 14.99 -5.06 -10.97
N ALA A 96 14.57 -5.64 -12.11
CA ALA A 96 13.19 -6.12 -12.22
C ALA A 96 12.95 -7.29 -11.26
N ASP A 97 11.75 -7.35 -10.69
CA ASP A 97 11.39 -8.39 -9.73
C ASP A 97 10.79 -9.63 -10.39
N ASP A 98 10.17 -9.46 -11.57
CA ASP A 98 9.53 -10.56 -12.31
C ASP A 98 9.48 -10.25 -13.82
N TYR A 99 9.17 -11.27 -14.61
CA TYR A 99 9.10 -11.20 -16.06
C TYR A 99 7.92 -12.02 -16.59
N ILE A 100 7.21 -11.50 -17.59
CA ILE A 100 6.17 -12.22 -18.34
C ILE A 100 6.37 -12.00 -19.85
N GLU A 101 6.27 -13.06 -20.62
CA GLU A 101 6.44 -13.02 -22.07
C GLU A 101 5.13 -12.64 -22.77
N LYS A 102 5.20 -11.75 -23.75
CA LYS A 102 4.09 -11.47 -24.67
C LYS A 102 4.10 -12.48 -25.82
N PRO A 103 2.93 -12.98 -26.27
CA PRO A 103 1.61 -12.75 -25.72
C PRO A 103 1.39 -13.52 -24.41
N TYR A 104 0.82 -12.85 -23.40
CA TYR A 104 0.50 -13.46 -22.13
C TYR A 104 -1.01 -13.60 -21.93
N ASP A 105 -1.39 -14.59 -21.12
CA ASP A 105 -2.74 -14.71 -20.60
C ASP A 105 -2.97 -13.63 -19.53
N ILE A 106 -4.07 -12.89 -19.64
CA ILE A 106 -4.39 -11.81 -18.73
C ILE A 106 -4.60 -12.32 -17.30
N ASP A 107 -5.16 -13.52 -17.14
CA ASP A 107 -5.40 -14.12 -15.82
C ASP A 107 -4.08 -14.49 -15.14
N ILE A 108 -3.06 -14.91 -15.91
CA ILE A 108 -1.72 -15.18 -15.39
C ILE A 108 -1.07 -13.86 -14.94
N LEU A 109 -1.18 -12.78 -15.71
CA LEU A 109 -0.65 -11.48 -15.33
C LEU A 109 -1.34 -10.96 -14.06
N LEU A 110 -2.67 -11.03 -13.99
CA LEU A 110 -3.43 -10.67 -12.81
C LEU A 110 -3.05 -11.49 -11.57
N ALA A 111 -2.87 -12.81 -11.73
CA ALA A 111 -2.42 -13.68 -10.65
C ALA A 111 -1.03 -13.30 -10.12
N LYS A 112 -0.09 -12.91 -10.99
CA LYS A 112 1.24 -12.39 -10.58
C LYS A 112 1.12 -11.08 -9.82
N ILE A 113 0.32 -10.14 -10.32
CA ILE A 113 0.09 -8.84 -9.68
C ILE A 113 -0.59 -9.04 -8.32
N ASN A 114 -1.71 -9.77 -8.26
CA ASN A 114 -2.44 -10.06 -7.02
C ASN A 114 -1.54 -10.79 -5.99
N GLY A 115 -0.75 -11.75 -6.45
CA GLY A 115 0.23 -12.45 -5.61
C GLY A 115 1.30 -11.51 -5.04
N THR A 116 1.75 -10.54 -5.83
CA THR A 116 2.72 -9.51 -5.39
C THR A 116 2.09 -8.57 -4.36
N PHE A 117 0.89 -8.07 -4.62
CA PHE A 117 0.18 -7.23 -3.67
C PHE A 117 -0.08 -7.99 -2.36
N LYS A 118 -0.49 -9.24 -2.44
CA LYS A 118 -0.70 -10.08 -1.24
C LYS A 118 0.58 -10.33 -0.44
N ARG A 119 1.72 -10.56 -1.09
CA ARG A 119 2.99 -10.81 -0.40
C ARG A 119 3.67 -9.55 0.14
N LYS A 120 3.68 -8.47 -0.66
CA LYS A 120 4.50 -7.28 -0.39
C LYS A 120 3.71 -6.17 0.28
N TYR A 121 2.39 -6.09 0.02
CA TYR A 121 1.54 -4.99 0.46
C TYR A 121 0.33 -5.41 1.31
N ALA A 122 -0.01 -6.71 1.40
CA ALA A 122 -1.03 -7.16 2.36
C ALA A 122 -0.56 -7.04 3.82
N GLN A 123 0.75 -6.87 4.05
CA GLN A 123 1.27 -6.46 5.35
C GLN A 123 0.96 -5.00 5.69
N ASP A 124 0.52 -4.21 4.70
CA ASP A 124 0.10 -2.83 4.92
C ASP A 124 -1.37 -2.72 5.37
N GLU A 125 -2.13 -3.81 5.33
CA GLU A 125 -3.51 -3.84 5.82
C GLU A 125 -3.65 -4.75 7.02
N ILE A 126 -4.15 -4.19 8.11
CA ILE A 126 -4.54 -4.92 9.31
C ILE A 126 -6.06 -4.99 9.28
N VAL A 127 -6.60 -6.22 9.22
CA VAL A 127 -8.05 -6.48 9.25
C VAL A 127 -8.44 -7.00 10.62
N GLU A 128 -9.34 -6.29 11.29
CA GLU A 128 -9.88 -6.68 12.58
C GLU A 128 -11.41 -6.48 12.59
N GLY A 129 -12.15 -7.59 12.48
CA GLY A 129 -13.59 -7.55 12.34
C GLY A 129 -14.05 -6.77 11.09
N ASP A 130 -14.79 -5.69 11.29
CA ASP A 130 -15.23 -4.78 10.24
C ASP A 130 -14.28 -3.59 10.00
N LEU A 131 -13.16 -3.53 10.76
CA LEU A 131 -12.12 -2.50 10.64
C LEU A 131 -11.00 -2.98 9.71
N VAL A 132 -10.61 -2.12 8.77
CA VAL A 132 -9.44 -2.33 7.91
C VAL A 132 -8.54 -1.10 8.00
N LEU A 133 -7.33 -1.30 8.52
CA LEU A 133 -6.29 -0.27 8.61
C LEU A 133 -5.31 -0.45 7.46
N ASN A 134 -5.23 0.51 6.57
CA ASN A 134 -4.18 0.54 5.56
C ASN A 134 -2.97 1.34 6.10
N CYS A 135 -1.89 0.63 6.42
CA CYS A 135 -0.70 1.21 7.05
C CYS A 135 0.11 2.09 6.09
N ALA A 136 0.06 1.82 4.78
CA ALA A 136 0.79 2.60 3.78
C ALA A 136 0.16 3.99 3.59
N THR A 137 -1.17 4.07 3.56
CA THR A 137 -1.90 5.33 3.37
C THR A 137 -2.37 5.97 4.68
N LYS A 138 -2.22 5.26 5.82
CA LYS A 138 -2.75 5.62 7.14
C LYS A 138 -4.27 5.89 7.09
N THR A 139 -4.99 5.08 6.33
CA THR A 139 -6.45 5.17 6.22
C THR A 139 -7.12 4.06 7.01
N LEU A 140 -8.27 4.38 7.58
CA LEU A 140 -9.15 3.45 8.28
C LEU A 140 -10.45 3.31 7.51
N THR A 141 -10.90 2.07 7.29
CA THR A 141 -12.26 1.80 6.82
C THR A 141 -12.98 0.92 7.82
N ARG A 142 -14.31 1.08 7.91
CA ARG A 142 -15.21 0.22 8.69
C ARG A 142 -16.37 -0.20 7.83
N ALA A 143 -16.62 -1.49 7.72
CA ALA A 143 -17.65 -2.05 6.84
C ALA A 143 -17.60 -1.46 5.42
N GLY A 144 -16.38 -1.27 4.85
CA GLY A 144 -16.15 -0.71 3.52
C GLY A 144 -16.30 0.81 3.39
N ARG A 145 -16.60 1.53 4.47
CA ARG A 145 -16.68 3.00 4.48
C ARG A 145 -15.45 3.60 5.14
N GLN A 146 -14.84 4.57 4.48
CA GLN A 146 -13.69 5.28 5.04
C GLN A 146 -14.10 6.13 6.25
N ILE A 147 -13.28 6.07 7.30
CA ILE A 147 -13.40 6.87 8.51
C ILE A 147 -12.22 7.83 8.57
N GLU A 148 -12.49 9.10 8.78
CA GLU A 148 -11.44 10.09 8.97
C GLU A 148 -10.78 9.90 10.34
N VAL A 149 -9.48 9.67 10.31
CA VAL A 149 -8.63 9.58 11.51
C VAL A 149 -7.39 10.45 11.36
N THR A 150 -6.95 11.03 12.45
CA THR A 150 -5.64 11.70 12.50
C THR A 150 -4.51 10.66 12.52
N ALA A 151 -3.29 11.08 12.20
CA ALA A 151 -2.13 10.18 12.25
C ALA A 151 -1.95 9.54 13.64
N LYS A 152 -2.17 10.30 14.71
CA LYS A 152 -2.06 9.79 16.10
C LYS A 152 -3.17 8.80 16.45
N GLU A 153 -4.40 9.03 16.00
CA GLU A 153 -5.50 8.08 16.18
C GLU A 153 -5.25 6.79 15.41
N PHE A 154 -4.75 6.89 14.18
CA PHE A 154 -4.39 5.73 13.37
C PHE A 154 -3.29 4.90 14.05
N ASP A 155 -2.18 5.53 14.44
CA ASP A 155 -1.05 4.87 15.08
C ASP A 155 -1.45 4.23 16.42
N LEU A 156 -2.33 4.89 17.19
CA LEU A 156 -2.87 4.36 18.44
C LEU A 156 -3.77 3.13 18.22
N LEU A 157 -4.68 3.19 17.22
CA LEU A 157 -5.54 2.06 16.89
C LEU A 157 -4.72 0.87 16.37
N LYS A 158 -3.73 1.12 15.52
CA LYS A 158 -2.79 0.10 15.04
C LYS A 158 -2.09 -0.59 16.21
N LEU A 159 -1.52 0.18 17.15
CA LEU A 159 -0.84 -0.35 18.33
C LEU A 159 -1.77 -1.24 19.17
N PHE A 160 -3.04 -0.86 19.31
CA PHE A 160 -4.03 -1.66 20.03
C PHE A 160 -4.32 -2.99 19.33
N ILE A 161 -4.55 -2.99 18.02
CA ILE A 161 -4.87 -4.21 17.26
C ILE A 161 -3.67 -5.16 17.22
N GLU A 162 -2.45 -4.64 17.05
CA GLU A 162 -1.21 -5.44 17.10
C GLU A 162 -0.97 -6.08 18.48
N ASN A 163 -1.58 -5.52 19.54
CA ASN A 163 -1.52 -6.04 20.90
C ASN A 163 -2.90 -6.48 21.42
N LYS A 164 -3.73 -7.05 20.54
CA LYS A 164 -5.07 -7.51 20.87
C LYS A 164 -5.07 -8.43 22.10
N ASN A 165 -6.05 -8.25 22.99
CA ASN A 165 -6.22 -8.96 24.27
C ASN A 165 -5.13 -8.67 25.32
N VAL A 166 -4.17 -7.77 25.05
CA VAL A 166 -3.14 -7.37 26.00
C VAL A 166 -3.52 -6.02 26.63
N THR A 167 -3.45 -5.92 27.96
CA THR A 167 -3.65 -4.63 28.63
C THR A 167 -2.39 -3.78 28.52
N LEU A 168 -2.51 -2.67 27.81
CA LEU A 168 -1.43 -1.71 27.61
C LEU A 168 -1.52 -0.58 28.65
N ARG A 169 -0.42 -0.31 29.34
CA ARG A 169 -0.34 0.77 30.33
C ARG A 169 -0.43 2.14 29.66
N LYS A 170 -0.99 3.13 30.37
CA LYS A 170 -1.14 4.49 29.82
C LYS A 170 0.20 5.11 29.42
N GLU A 171 1.23 4.90 30.24
CA GLU A 171 2.58 5.41 30.01
C GLU A 171 3.19 4.82 28.73
N TYR A 172 3.00 3.51 28.53
CA TYR A 172 3.46 2.81 27.33
C TYR A 172 2.74 3.32 26.07
N LEU A 173 1.41 3.42 26.12
CA LEU A 173 0.62 3.95 25.00
C LEU A 173 1.05 5.39 24.66
N PHE A 174 1.23 6.21 25.67
CA PHE A 174 1.63 7.61 25.49
C PHE A 174 3.03 7.69 24.86
N SER A 175 4.03 7.05 25.47
CA SER A 175 5.41 7.10 24.98
C SER A 175 5.56 6.52 23.58
N SER A 176 4.81 5.45 23.23
CA SER A 176 4.84 4.83 21.90
C SER A 176 4.29 5.75 20.81
N ILE A 177 3.32 6.62 21.11
CA ILE A 177 2.63 7.44 20.12
C ILE A 177 3.16 8.88 20.08
N TRP A 178 3.50 9.45 21.23
CA TRP A 178 3.99 10.84 21.34
C TRP A 178 5.49 10.95 21.55
N GLY A 179 6.14 9.87 21.96
CA GLY A 179 7.56 9.86 22.34
C GLY A 179 7.76 10.15 23.84
N SER A 180 8.91 9.72 24.37
CA SER A 180 9.27 9.92 25.79
C SER A 180 9.51 11.38 26.16
N ASP A 181 9.95 12.19 25.18
CA ASP A 181 10.35 13.59 25.38
C ASP A 181 9.25 14.59 24.94
N SER A 182 8.00 14.08 24.81
CA SER A 182 6.88 14.91 24.38
C SER A 182 6.48 15.92 25.46
N GLU A 183 6.33 17.18 25.06
CA GLU A 183 5.74 18.23 25.91
C GLU A 183 4.22 18.05 26.14
N SER A 184 3.60 17.05 25.46
CA SER A 184 2.17 16.75 25.61
C SER A 184 1.89 16.09 26.97
N GLU A 185 0.75 16.42 27.55
CA GLU A 185 0.32 15.82 28.82
C GLU A 185 -0.34 14.45 28.62
N MET A 186 -0.25 13.58 29.63
CA MET A 186 -0.88 12.24 29.65
C MET A 186 -2.41 12.30 29.41
N GLN A 187 -3.05 13.42 29.68
CA GLN A 187 -4.47 13.66 29.41
C GLN A 187 -4.80 13.59 27.92
N THR A 188 -3.84 13.92 27.04
CA THR A 188 -3.97 13.83 25.58
C THR A 188 -4.32 12.42 25.13
N LEU A 189 -3.73 11.39 25.74
CA LEU A 189 -4.09 9.99 25.46
C LEU A 189 -5.59 9.73 25.70
N THR A 190 -6.12 10.18 26.84
CA THR A 190 -7.54 9.97 27.19
C THR A 190 -8.49 10.61 26.19
N VAL A 191 -8.11 11.77 25.67
CA VAL A 191 -8.89 12.48 24.63
C VAL A 191 -8.87 11.70 23.30
N HIS A 192 -7.72 11.20 22.88
CA HIS A 192 -7.62 10.38 21.64
C HIS A 192 -8.36 9.04 21.79
N ILE A 193 -8.32 8.40 22.94
CA ILE A 193 -9.14 7.21 23.24
C ILE A 193 -10.63 7.52 23.08
N LYS A 194 -11.08 8.66 23.61
CA LYS A 194 -12.47 9.09 23.45
C LYS A 194 -12.82 9.28 21.97
N TRP A 195 -12.02 10.00 21.21
CA TRP A 195 -12.25 10.24 19.78
C TRP A 195 -12.24 8.95 18.96
N LEU A 196 -11.32 8.03 19.24
CA LEU A 196 -11.31 6.71 18.60
C LEU A 196 -12.59 5.94 18.88
N ARG A 197 -13.05 5.90 20.13
CA ARG A 197 -14.32 5.26 20.49
C ARG A 197 -15.50 5.86 19.73
N GLU A 198 -15.56 7.18 19.60
CA GLU A 198 -16.60 7.87 18.82
C GLU A 198 -16.63 7.41 17.35
N LYS A 199 -15.51 6.96 16.80
CA LYS A 199 -15.34 6.54 15.42
C LYS A 199 -15.57 5.03 15.21
N ILE A 200 -15.13 4.20 16.16
CA ILE A 200 -15.12 2.73 15.96
C ILE A 200 -16.12 1.97 16.83
N GLU A 201 -16.67 2.55 17.87
CA GLU A 201 -17.66 1.88 18.73
C GLU A 201 -19.09 2.13 18.24
N LYS A 202 -19.99 1.19 18.54
CA LYS A 202 -21.43 1.39 18.34
C LYS A 202 -22.03 2.28 19.45
N ASP A 203 -21.56 2.06 20.67
CA ASP A 203 -21.93 2.84 21.85
C ASP A 203 -20.69 3.15 22.67
N THR A 204 -20.30 4.43 22.71
CA THR A 204 -19.10 4.89 23.44
C THR A 204 -19.19 4.69 24.95
N LYS A 205 -20.40 4.54 25.51
CA LYS A 205 -20.62 4.25 26.93
C LYS A 205 -20.46 2.77 27.25
N LYS A 206 -20.57 1.91 26.24
CA LYS A 206 -20.37 0.47 26.32
C LYS A 206 -19.42 0.02 25.23
N PRO A 207 -18.15 0.41 25.30
CA PRO A 207 -17.18 0.08 24.24
C PRO A 207 -16.97 -1.45 24.18
N GLU A 208 -16.94 -1.98 22.95
CA GLU A 208 -16.69 -3.39 22.67
C GLU A 208 -15.24 -3.63 22.24
N HIS A 209 -14.59 -2.63 21.60
CA HIS A 209 -13.23 -2.76 21.09
C HIS A 209 -12.17 -2.21 22.06
N ILE A 210 -12.28 -0.93 22.50
CA ILE A 210 -11.28 -0.33 23.39
C ILE A 210 -11.82 -0.29 24.81
N LEU A 211 -11.46 -1.28 25.61
CA LEU A 211 -11.89 -1.41 27.00
C LEU A 211 -10.99 -0.62 27.95
N THR A 212 -11.57 -0.05 29.02
CA THR A 212 -10.79 0.56 30.11
C THR A 212 -10.49 -0.49 31.18
N VAL A 213 -9.21 -0.70 31.45
CA VAL A 213 -8.75 -1.48 32.61
C VAL A 213 -8.39 -0.51 33.73
N TRP A 214 -9.29 -0.39 34.70
CA TRP A 214 -9.19 0.60 35.76
C TRP A 214 -7.87 0.52 36.53
N GLY A 215 -7.24 1.66 36.74
CA GLY A 215 -5.94 1.76 37.43
C GLY A 215 -4.72 1.32 36.61
N VAL A 216 -4.90 0.76 35.38
CA VAL A 216 -3.82 0.22 34.55
C VAL A 216 -3.71 0.94 33.21
N GLY A 217 -4.75 0.88 32.39
CA GLY A 217 -4.69 1.40 31.04
C GLY A 217 -5.87 0.96 30.18
N TYR A 218 -5.57 0.50 28.96
CA TYR A 218 -6.59 0.10 27.99
C TYR A 218 -6.25 -1.24 27.33
N ARG A 219 -7.27 -1.95 26.85
CA ARG A 219 -7.14 -3.21 26.14
C ARG A 219 -8.07 -3.21 24.93
N PHE A 220 -7.60 -3.73 23.80
CA PHE A 220 -8.41 -3.97 22.61
C PHE A 220 -8.89 -5.42 22.61
N GLU A 221 -10.20 -5.64 22.32
CA GLU A 221 -10.84 -6.96 22.19
C GLU A 221 -11.55 -7.14 20.85
#